data_2772992ed8497e750430eed129385692
#
_entry.id   2772992ed8497e750430eed129385692
#
_cell.length_a   1.000
_cell.length_b   1.000
_cell.length_c   1.000
_cell.angle_alpha   90.00
_cell.angle_beta   90.00
_cell.angle_gamma   90.00
#
_symmetry.space_group_name_H-M   'P 1'
#
loop_
_entity.id
_entity.type
_entity.pdbx_description
1 polymer ?
#
loop_
_entity_poly.entity_id
_entity_poly.type
_entity_poly.pdbx_seq_one_letter_code
_entity_poly.pdbx_strand_id
1 'polypeptide(L)'
;MANGKTTLGLVVGNRGFFPDHLVESGRKQVLEVLEKAGIKVVCLSTSDTKLGAVETREEAEKCGRLFREHTDEIQGVLVTLPNFGDERAVAQTMRVSKLDVPVLVHAFPDEKGKMGLVDRRDSFCGKMSACNCLTQYGIRYSLTDSHTVDPGSDEFLAELEQFAAVSRVVSGLRGATIGAIGTRPPAFDTVRCSEKILEASGISLEPVDLSEILFAVHALKDDDDRVKARVDAVKAYFAVCDAPIEAVTKIAKL
;
A
#
# COMPACT_ATOMS: atom_id res chain seq x y z
N MET A 1 -3.37 -13.93 9.99
CA MET A 1 -3.38 -12.48 9.64
C MET A 1 -4.68 -12.21 8.92
N ALA A 2 -5.48 -11.28 9.42
CA ALA A 2 -6.77 -10.96 8.79
C ALA A 2 -6.51 -10.45 7.37
N ASN A 3 -7.17 -11.03 6.37
CA ASN A 3 -7.23 -10.53 5.00
C ASN A 3 -8.03 -9.21 5.00
N GLY A 4 -7.44 -8.14 5.52
CA GLY A 4 -8.04 -6.82 5.50
C GLY A 4 -8.17 -6.37 4.04
N LYS A 5 -9.38 -5.96 3.65
CA LYS A 5 -9.60 -5.39 2.32
C LYS A 5 -8.73 -4.14 2.18
N THR A 6 -7.89 -4.10 1.16
CA THR A 6 -7.08 -2.91 0.84
C THR A 6 -8.00 -1.81 0.31
N THR A 7 -7.76 -0.56 0.74
CA THR A 7 -8.42 0.62 0.17
C THR A 7 -7.39 1.43 -0.63
N LEU A 8 -7.70 1.70 -1.89
CA LEU A 8 -6.88 2.55 -2.76
C LEU A 8 -7.63 3.84 -3.12
N GLY A 9 -6.89 4.94 -3.17
CA GLY A 9 -7.31 6.13 -3.89
C GLY A 9 -7.15 5.89 -5.41
N LEU A 10 -8.13 6.24 -6.22
CA LEU A 10 -8.04 6.15 -7.67
C LEU A 10 -8.06 7.55 -8.29
N VAL A 11 -6.99 7.89 -9.01
CA VAL A 11 -6.89 9.08 -9.85
C VAL A 11 -7.03 8.67 -11.30
N VAL A 12 -8.06 9.15 -11.97
CA VAL A 12 -8.26 8.96 -13.41
C VAL A 12 -7.82 10.24 -14.12
N GLY A 13 -6.72 10.19 -14.86
CA GLY A 13 -6.23 11.36 -15.60
C GLY A 13 -6.97 11.56 -16.93
N ASN A 14 -7.30 12.82 -17.22
CA ASN A 14 -7.83 13.24 -18.53
C ASN A 14 -7.04 14.43 -19.07
N ARG A 15 -7.07 14.63 -20.38
CA ARG A 15 -6.54 15.83 -21.05
C ARG A 15 -7.53 16.35 -22.08
N GLY A 16 -7.87 17.63 -21.98
CA GLY A 16 -9.03 18.27 -22.59
C GLY A 16 -9.19 18.20 -24.09
N PHE A 17 -8.17 17.86 -24.86
CA PHE A 17 -8.27 17.68 -26.31
C PHE A 17 -8.12 16.21 -26.75
N PHE A 18 -8.06 15.30 -25.79
CA PHE A 18 -8.13 13.86 -26.06
C PHE A 18 -9.58 13.36 -25.95
N PRO A 19 -9.91 12.23 -26.58
CA PRO A 19 -11.28 11.72 -26.60
C PRO A 19 -11.81 11.34 -25.21
N ASP A 20 -12.90 11.95 -24.79
CA ASP A 20 -13.56 11.71 -23.50
C ASP A 20 -14.07 10.27 -23.34
N HIS A 21 -14.54 9.63 -24.42
CA HIS A 21 -15.05 8.26 -24.36
C HIS A 21 -13.98 7.24 -23.93
N LEU A 22 -12.69 7.54 -24.16
CA LEU A 22 -11.58 6.70 -23.69
C LEU A 22 -11.45 6.77 -22.17
N VAL A 23 -11.74 7.91 -21.57
CA VAL A 23 -11.72 8.10 -20.12
C VAL A 23 -12.91 7.41 -19.48
N GLU A 24 -14.11 7.58 -20.04
CA GLU A 24 -15.33 6.94 -19.54
C GLU A 24 -15.19 5.43 -19.53
N SER A 25 -14.80 4.83 -20.68
CA SER A 25 -14.60 3.40 -20.81
C SER A 25 -13.44 2.88 -19.92
N GLY A 26 -12.34 3.60 -19.91
CA GLY A 26 -11.16 3.22 -19.12
C GLY A 26 -11.40 3.28 -17.61
N ARG A 27 -12.07 4.33 -17.12
CA ARG A 27 -12.48 4.42 -15.72
C ARG A 27 -13.36 3.23 -15.32
N LYS A 28 -14.33 2.88 -16.15
CA LYS A 28 -15.22 1.74 -15.91
C LYS A 28 -14.42 0.42 -15.79
N GLN A 29 -13.54 0.15 -16.76
CA GLN A 29 -12.71 -1.06 -16.77
C GLN A 29 -11.82 -1.17 -15.53
N VAL A 30 -11.16 -0.08 -15.13
CA VAL A 30 -10.30 -0.09 -13.94
C VAL A 30 -11.11 -0.32 -12.66
N LEU A 31 -12.29 0.27 -12.53
CA LEU A 31 -13.17 0.03 -11.37
C LEU A 31 -13.64 -1.43 -11.30
N GLU A 32 -14.00 -2.04 -12.43
CA GLU A 32 -14.40 -3.46 -12.51
C GLU A 32 -13.26 -4.40 -12.07
N VAL A 33 -12.02 -4.10 -12.49
CA VAL A 33 -10.86 -4.91 -12.09
C VAL A 33 -10.54 -4.74 -10.60
N LEU A 34 -10.62 -3.53 -10.07
CA LEU A 34 -10.42 -3.26 -8.64
C LEU A 34 -11.49 -3.98 -7.79
N GLU A 35 -12.75 -3.99 -8.24
CA GLU A 35 -13.83 -4.74 -7.60
C GLU A 35 -13.55 -6.25 -7.64
N LYS A 36 -13.15 -6.79 -8.80
CA LYS A 36 -12.77 -8.20 -8.98
C LYS A 36 -11.62 -8.60 -8.05
N ALA A 37 -10.64 -7.70 -7.86
CA ALA A 37 -9.54 -7.89 -6.92
C ALA A 37 -9.94 -7.74 -5.43
N GLY A 38 -11.19 -7.37 -5.14
CA GLY A 38 -11.67 -7.15 -3.78
C GLY A 38 -11.09 -5.88 -3.12
N ILE A 39 -10.62 -4.94 -3.91
CA ILE A 39 -10.02 -3.67 -3.47
C ILE A 39 -11.12 -2.62 -3.33
N LYS A 40 -11.19 -1.98 -2.16
CA LYS A 40 -12.06 -0.82 -1.92
C LYS A 40 -11.46 0.42 -2.59
N VAL A 41 -12.30 1.27 -3.20
CA VAL A 41 -11.83 2.44 -3.95
C VAL A 41 -12.43 3.72 -3.38
N VAL A 42 -11.58 4.73 -3.19
CA VAL A 42 -11.96 6.13 -2.97
C VAL A 42 -11.63 6.89 -4.25
N CYS A 43 -12.62 7.42 -4.94
CA CYS A 43 -12.43 8.19 -6.17
C CYS A 43 -13.53 9.23 -6.37
N LEU A 44 -13.26 10.21 -7.23
CA LEU A 44 -14.29 11.15 -7.66
C LEU A 44 -15.42 10.42 -8.42
N SER A 45 -16.65 10.84 -8.17
CA SER A 45 -17.80 10.42 -8.96
C SER A 45 -17.93 11.26 -10.24
N THR A 46 -18.74 10.80 -11.18
CA THR A 46 -19.05 11.55 -12.40
C THR A 46 -19.90 12.81 -12.16
N SER A 47 -20.43 12.98 -10.95
CA SER A 47 -21.11 14.21 -10.51
C SER A 47 -20.14 15.23 -9.88
N ASP A 48 -18.95 14.79 -9.44
CA ASP A 48 -17.96 15.66 -8.81
C ASP A 48 -17.13 16.42 -9.84
N THR A 49 -16.73 15.72 -10.90
CA THR A 49 -15.96 16.27 -12.03
C THR A 49 -16.38 15.61 -13.33
N LYS A 50 -15.97 16.21 -14.46
CA LYS A 50 -16.18 15.61 -15.77
C LYS A 50 -15.64 14.19 -15.80
N LEU A 51 -16.52 13.21 -16.03
CA LEU A 51 -16.19 11.77 -16.10
C LEU A 51 -15.61 11.16 -14.80
N GLY A 52 -15.65 11.87 -13.68
CA GLY A 52 -14.95 11.45 -12.46
C GLY A 52 -13.43 11.44 -12.60
N ALA A 53 -12.90 12.24 -13.52
CA ALA A 53 -11.49 12.36 -13.84
C ALA A 53 -10.90 13.67 -13.31
N VAL A 54 -9.57 13.81 -13.40
CA VAL A 54 -8.85 15.04 -13.11
C VAL A 54 -8.17 15.54 -14.38
N GLU A 55 -8.44 16.78 -14.73
CA GLU A 55 -7.92 17.47 -15.92
C GLU A 55 -7.44 18.88 -15.57
N THR A 56 -8.13 19.53 -14.65
CA THR A 56 -7.86 20.90 -14.24
C THR A 56 -7.28 20.95 -12.82
N ARG A 57 -6.74 22.11 -12.45
CA ARG A 57 -6.27 22.35 -11.08
C ARG A 57 -7.41 22.24 -10.06
N GLU A 58 -8.59 22.74 -10.39
CA GLU A 58 -9.75 22.71 -9.49
C GLU A 58 -10.23 21.29 -9.22
N GLU A 59 -10.26 20.45 -10.26
CA GLU A 59 -10.60 19.02 -10.14
C GLU A 59 -9.54 18.25 -9.34
N ALA A 60 -8.26 18.57 -9.58
CA ALA A 60 -7.16 18.01 -8.78
C ALA A 60 -7.26 18.38 -7.30
N GLU A 61 -7.61 19.63 -6.98
CA GLU A 61 -7.83 20.09 -5.62
C GLU A 61 -9.05 19.39 -4.98
N LYS A 62 -10.10 19.12 -5.75
CA LYS A 62 -11.28 18.38 -5.29
C LYS A 62 -10.92 16.94 -4.96
N CYS A 63 -10.19 16.24 -5.86
CA CYS A 63 -9.72 14.89 -5.65
C CYS A 63 -8.76 14.80 -4.45
N GLY A 64 -7.83 15.73 -4.33
CA GLY A 64 -6.90 15.79 -3.22
C GLY A 64 -7.56 16.03 -1.86
N ARG A 65 -8.63 16.84 -1.81
CA ARG A 65 -9.45 17.03 -0.59
C ARG A 65 -10.19 15.75 -0.23
N LEU A 66 -10.84 15.10 -1.18
CA LEU A 66 -11.49 13.80 -0.98
C LEU A 66 -10.52 12.77 -0.38
N PHE A 67 -9.31 12.66 -0.92
CA PHE A 67 -8.30 11.75 -0.39
C PHE A 67 -7.85 12.11 1.03
N ARG A 68 -7.77 13.39 1.35
CA ARG A 68 -7.43 13.85 2.70
C ARG A 68 -8.52 13.51 3.71
N GLU A 69 -9.78 13.58 3.34
CA GLU A 69 -10.92 13.18 4.18
C GLU A 69 -10.91 11.69 4.49
N HIS A 70 -10.27 10.88 3.61
CA HIS A 70 -10.10 9.43 3.77
C HIS A 70 -8.66 9.00 4.08
N THR A 71 -7.86 9.88 4.70
CA THR A 71 -6.42 9.61 5.00
C THR A 71 -6.22 8.33 5.79
N ASP A 72 -7.08 8.03 6.75
CA ASP A 72 -6.97 6.86 7.62
C ASP A 72 -7.38 5.55 6.91
N GLU A 73 -8.05 5.65 5.76
CA GLU A 73 -8.51 4.48 5.00
C GLU A 73 -7.57 4.15 3.83
N ILE A 74 -7.05 5.18 3.12
CA ILE A 74 -6.28 5.01 1.89
C ILE A 74 -4.87 4.50 2.21
N GLN A 75 -4.58 3.29 1.74
CA GLN A 75 -3.28 2.63 1.93
C GLN A 75 -2.33 2.79 0.74
N GLY A 76 -2.85 3.15 -0.43
CA GLY A 76 -2.09 3.41 -1.65
C GLY A 76 -2.91 4.19 -2.66
N VAL A 77 -2.29 4.71 -3.70
CA VAL A 77 -2.98 5.44 -4.77
C VAL A 77 -2.64 4.80 -6.12
N LEU A 78 -3.68 4.46 -6.88
CA LEU A 78 -3.57 4.09 -8.29
C LEU A 78 -3.86 5.33 -9.15
N VAL A 79 -2.89 5.73 -9.95
CA VAL A 79 -3.07 6.69 -11.04
C VAL A 79 -3.26 5.91 -12.31
N THR A 80 -4.36 6.12 -13.01
CA THR A 80 -4.63 5.49 -14.31
C THR A 80 -4.81 6.54 -15.40
N LEU A 81 -4.20 6.30 -16.55
CA LEU A 81 -4.22 7.20 -17.70
C LEU A 81 -4.89 6.49 -18.89
N PRO A 82 -6.23 6.64 -19.05
CA PRO A 82 -6.95 6.08 -20.20
C PRO A 82 -6.62 6.79 -21.52
N ASN A 83 -6.19 8.04 -21.45
CA ASN A 83 -5.55 8.82 -22.50
C ASN A 83 -4.31 9.49 -21.95
N PHE A 84 -3.76 10.50 -22.61
CA PHE A 84 -2.53 11.21 -22.22
C PHE A 84 -2.56 11.65 -20.73
N GLY A 85 -3.71 12.12 -20.26
CA GLY A 85 -3.86 12.68 -18.91
C GLY A 85 -3.22 14.08 -18.76
N ASP A 86 -3.60 14.82 -17.72
CA ASP A 86 -2.92 16.07 -17.36
C ASP A 86 -1.94 15.82 -16.20
N GLU A 87 -0.65 15.92 -16.51
CA GLU A 87 0.45 15.68 -15.56
C GLU A 87 0.41 16.62 -14.35
N ARG A 88 -0.05 17.87 -14.54
CA ARG A 88 -0.17 18.85 -13.44
C ARG A 88 -1.33 18.48 -12.53
N ALA A 89 -2.46 18.06 -13.10
CA ALA A 89 -3.62 17.66 -12.32
C ALA A 89 -3.31 16.41 -11.48
N VAL A 90 -2.64 15.41 -12.05
CA VAL A 90 -2.18 14.22 -11.32
C VAL A 90 -1.26 14.61 -10.17
N ALA A 91 -0.20 15.38 -10.44
CA ALA A 91 0.77 15.78 -9.40
C ALA A 91 0.12 16.69 -8.35
N GLN A 92 -0.76 17.61 -8.75
CA GLN A 92 -1.47 18.50 -7.82
C GLN A 92 -2.43 17.73 -6.92
N THR A 93 -3.11 16.69 -7.42
CA THR A 93 -3.94 15.81 -6.59
C THR A 93 -3.12 15.22 -5.44
N MET A 94 -1.95 14.67 -5.74
CA MET A 94 -1.07 14.08 -4.72
C MET A 94 -0.55 15.14 -3.74
N ARG A 95 -0.18 16.32 -4.21
CA ARG A 95 0.28 17.43 -3.35
C ARG A 95 -0.80 17.92 -2.39
N VAL A 96 -2.04 18.03 -2.86
CA VAL A 96 -3.18 18.50 -2.05
C VAL A 96 -3.63 17.43 -1.06
N SER A 97 -3.60 16.16 -1.45
CA SER A 97 -3.97 15.06 -0.56
C SER A 97 -3.05 14.96 0.65
N LYS A 98 -1.78 15.30 0.50
CA LYS A 98 -0.71 15.12 1.51
C LYS A 98 -0.56 13.67 1.97
N LEU A 99 -1.07 12.73 1.19
CA LEU A 99 -0.88 11.31 1.47
C LEU A 99 0.58 10.93 1.22
N ASP A 100 1.18 10.29 2.20
CA ASP A 100 2.50 9.66 2.07
C ASP A 100 2.32 8.15 1.96
N VAL A 101 1.68 7.69 0.89
CA VAL A 101 1.37 6.28 0.61
C VAL A 101 2.02 5.86 -0.71
N PRO A 102 2.21 4.55 -0.96
CA PRO A 102 2.63 4.06 -2.26
C PRO A 102 1.72 4.56 -3.39
N VAL A 103 2.32 4.89 -4.52
CA VAL A 103 1.62 5.33 -5.74
C VAL A 103 2.00 4.40 -6.87
N LEU A 104 1.03 3.84 -7.58
CA LEU A 104 1.23 3.08 -8.82
C LEU A 104 0.72 3.89 -10.00
N VAL A 105 1.55 4.05 -11.03
CA VAL A 105 1.15 4.75 -12.27
C VAL A 105 0.96 3.75 -13.40
N HIS A 106 -0.29 3.66 -13.86
CA HIS A 106 -0.76 2.81 -14.93
C HIS A 106 -1.14 3.64 -16.16
N ALA A 107 -0.90 3.11 -17.35
CA ALA A 107 -1.32 3.68 -18.62
C ALA A 107 -1.90 2.59 -19.53
N PHE A 108 -2.93 2.96 -20.30
CA PHE A 108 -3.58 2.08 -21.27
C PHE A 108 -2.72 1.93 -22.51
N PRO A 109 -2.69 0.75 -23.15
CA PRO A 109 -2.04 0.56 -24.46
C PRO A 109 -2.84 1.25 -25.55
N ASP A 110 -2.14 1.78 -26.55
CA ASP A 110 -2.76 2.19 -27.81
C ASP A 110 -3.25 0.98 -28.60
N GLU A 111 -4.38 1.12 -29.26
CA GLU A 111 -4.96 0.07 -30.11
C GLU A 111 -4.46 0.22 -31.55
N LYS A 112 -3.95 -0.88 -32.10
CA LYS A 112 -3.50 -0.90 -33.51
C LYS A 112 -4.64 -0.51 -34.44
N GLY A 113 -4.41 0.49 -35.29
CA GLY A 113 -5.40 1.02 -36.21
C GLY A 113 -6.31 2.11 -35.64
N LYS A 114 -6.20 2.42 -34.35
CA LYS A 114 -6.92 3.50 -33.66
C LYS A 114 -5.97 4.63 -33.21
N MET A 115 -5.13 5.09 -34.14
CA MET A 115 -4.14 6.13 -33.85
C MET A 115 -4.56 7.52 -34.38
N GLY A 116 -5.81 7.64 -34.81
CA GLY A 116 -6.39 8.92 -35.27
C GLY A 116 -6.79 9.81 -34.09
N LEU A 117 -7.06 11.09 -34.37
CA LEU A 117 -7.41 12.10 -33.34
C LEU A 117 -8.62 11.74 -32.47
N VAL A 118 -9.53 10.91 -33.01
CA VAL A 118 -10.76 10.52 -32.30
C VAL A 118 -10.60 9.28 -31.41
N ASP A 119 -9.50 8.53 -31.56
CA ASP A 119 -9.34 7.22 -30.86
C ASP A 119 -7.99 7.04 -30.20
N ARG A 120 -6.99 7.88 -30.49
CA ARG A 120 -5.64 7.69 -29.93
C ARG A 120 -5.61 8.03 -28.45
N ARG A 121 -4.88 7.24 -27.70
CA ARG A 121 -4.68 7.41 -26.27
C ARG A 121 -3.45 8.23 -25.93
N ASP A 122 -2.32 7.96 -26.58
CA ASP A 122 -0.99 8.50 -26.23
C ASP A 122 -0.67 8.35 -24.72
N SER A 123 -1.23 7.35 -24.07
CA SER A 123 -1.15 7.18 -22.61
C SER A 123 0.27 6.88 -22.15
N PHE A 124 1.09 6.22 -22.97
CA PHE A 124 2.49 6.00 -22.65
C PHE A 124 3.25 7.33 -22.53
N CYS A 125 3.07 8.22 -23.48
CA CYS A 125 3.67 9.56 -23.45
C CYS A 125 3.18 10.35 -22.22
N GLY A 126 1.87 10.28 -21.95
CA GLY A 126 1.26 10.87 -20.75
C GLY A 126 1.82 10.31 -19.45
N LYS A 127 2.06 9.00 -19.38
CA LYS A 127 2.70 8.35 -18.22
C LYS A 127 4.10 8.92 -17.97
N MET A 128 4.91 9.06 -19.01
CA MET A 128 6.23 9.69 -18.86
C MET A 128 6.15 11.12 -18.33
N SER A 129 5.20 11.93 -18.84
CA SER A 129 4.98 13.30 -18.39
C SER A 129 4.49 13.36 -16.94
N ALA A 130 3.52 12.53 -16.56
CA ALA A 130 3.00 12.44 -15.19
C ALA A 130 4.10 12.02 -14.22
N CYS A 131 4.88 10.99 -14.56
CA CYS A 131 5.99 10.51 -13.75
C CYS A 131 7.07 11.57 -13.56
N ASN A 132 7.39 12.34 -14.61
CA ASN A 132 8.32 13.46 -14.52
C ASN A 132 7.80 14.53 -13.55
N CYS A 133 6.53 14.92 -13.64
CA CYS A 133 5.94 15.88 -12.71
C CYS A 133 5.94 15.36 -11.26
N LEU A 134 5.60 14.09 -11.03
CA LEU A 134 5.66 13.48 -9.70
C LEU A 134 7.10 13.54 -9.15
N THR A 135 8.11 13.21 -9.97
CA THR A 135 9.52 13.29 -9.59
C THR A 135 9.93 14.71 -9.21
N GLN A 136 9.54 15.74 -10.00
CA GLN A 136 9.85 17.14 -9.72
C GLN A 136 9.26 17.62 -8.39
N TYR A 137 8.15 17.06 -7.96
CA TYR A 137 7.53 17.36 -6.66
C TYR A 137 7.97 16.43 -5.53
N GLY A 138 8.95 15.55 -5.78
CA GLY A 138 9.47 14.62 -4.78
C GLY A 138 8.47 13.51 -4.37
N ILE A 139 7.45 13.26 -5.18
CA ILE A 139 6.46 12.21 -4.95
C ILE A 139 7.00 10.90 -5.52
N ARG A 140 7.18 9.92 -4.64
CA ARG A 140 7.64 8.57 -5.02
C ARG A 140 6.50 7.78 -5.66
N TYR A 141 6.82 7.00 -6.68
CA TYR A 141 5.87 6.16 -7.39
C TYR A 141 6.52 4.86 -7.86
N SER A 142 5.69 3.87 -8.13
CA SER A 142 6.02 2.64 -8.84
C SER A 142 5.36 2.63 -10.20
N LEU A 143 5.89 1.82 -11.10
CA LEU A 143 5.36 1.61 -12.44
C LEU A 143 4.86 0.18 -12.58
N THR A 144 3.97 -0.04 -13.54
CA THR A 144 3.65 -1.37 -14.06
C THR A 144 4.86 -1.95 -14.78
N ASP A 145 5.02 -3.27 -14.79
CA ASP A 145 6.16 -3.95 -15.44
C ASP A 145 6.23 -3.60 -16.91
N SER A 146 5.09 -3.65 -17.61
CA SER A 146 4.96 -3.12 -18.97
C SER A 146 4.68 -1.62 -18.94
N HIS A 147 5.21 -0.86 -19.93
CA HIS A 147 4.98 0.59 -20.00
C HIS A 147 3.49 0.95 -20.06
N THR A 148 2.74 0.14 -20.81
CA THR A 148 1.28 0.19 -20.90
C THR A 148 0.75 -1.22 -20.73
N VAL A 149 -0.37 -1.38 -20.04
CA VAL A 149 -0.98 -2.69 -19.82
C VAL A 149 -2.50 -2.57 -19.91
N ASP A 150 -3.14 -3.56 -20.53
CA ASP A 150 -4.59 -3.63 -20.60
C ASP A 150 -5.14 -3.93 -19.20
N PRO A 151 -6.03 -3.08 -18.63
CA PRO A 151 -6.59 -3.35 -17.31
C PRO A 151 -7.41 -4.63 -17.24
N GLY A 152 -7.90 -5.16 -18.36
CA GLY A 152 -8.60 -6.44 -18.44
C GLY A 152 -7.67 -7.66 -18.41
N SER A 153 -6.36 -7.49 -18.46
CA SER A 153 -5.39 -8.58 -18.50
C SER A 153 -5.13 -9.20 -17.13
N ASP A 154 -4.72 -10.47 -17.12
CA ASP A 154 -4.27 -11.16 -15.91
C ASP A 154 -2.96 -10.56 -15.37
N GLU A 155 -2.11 -9.99 -16.27
CA GLU A 155 -0.90 -9.25 -15.90
C GLU A 155 -1.25 -8.07 -14.99
N PHE A 156 -2.18 -7.22 -15.40
CA PHE A 156 -2.58 -6.06 -14.59
C PHE A 156 -3.25 -6.46 -13.27
N LEU A 157 -4.05 -7.53 -13.29
CA LEU A 157 -4.65 -8.05 -12.05
C LEU A 157 -3.57 -8.48 -11.05
N ALA A 158 -2.54 -9.22 -11.50
CA ALA A 158 -1.43 -9.65 -10.65
C ALA A 158 -0.63 -8.46 -10.09
N GLU A 159 -0.38 -7.43 -10.91
CA GLU A 159 0.28 -6.19 -10.47
C GLU A 159 -0.55 -5.43 -9.43
N LEU A 160 -1.88 -5.38 -9.57
CA LEU A 160 -2.76 -4.78 -8.57
C LEU A 160 -2.74 -5.54 -7.25
N GLU A 161 -2.75 -6.86 -7.29
CA GLU A 161 -2.66 -7.70 -6.09
C GLU A 161 -1.34 -7.49 -5.36
N GLN A 162 -0.23 -7.44 -6.11
CA GLN A 162 1.09 -7.12 -5.57
C GLN A 162 1.13 -5.71 -4.99
N PHE A 163 0.63 -4.71 -5.70
CA PHE A 163 0.59 -3.32 -5.22
C PHE A 163 -0.26 -3.19 -3.95
N ALA A 164 -1.41 -3.86 -3.90
CA ALA A 164 -2.25 -3.91 -2.71
C ALA A 164 -1.52 -4.55 -1.52
N ALA A 165 -0.74 -5.60 -1.75
CA ALA A 165 0.08 -6.23 -0.71
C ALA A 165 1.18 -5.26 -0.20
N VAL A 166 1.90 -4.59 -1.09
CA VAL A 166 2.90 -3.55 -0.74
C VAL A 166 2.25 -2.42 0.07
N SER A 167 1.09 -1.93 -0.38
CA SER A 167 0.35 -0.87 0.31
C SER A 167 -0.03 -1.26 1.74
N ARG A 168 -0.49 -2.49 1.97
CA ARG A 168 -0.77 -3.01 3.31
C ARG A 168 0.48 -3.10 4.18
N VAL A 169 1.59 -3.58 3.63
CA VAL A 169 2.86 -3.69 4.36
C VAL A 169 3.37 -2.32 4.78
N VAL A 170 3.40 -1.37 3.85
CA VAL A 170 3.85 0.01 4.15
C VAL A 170 2.95 0.66 5.19
N SER A 171 1.63 0.54 5.05
CA SER A 171 0.66 1.07 6.02
C SER A 171 0.84 0.43 7.40
N GLY A 172 1.03 -0.89 7.46
CA GLY A 172 1.24 -1.60 8.72
C GLY A 172 2.55 -1.26 9.43
N LEU A 173 3.61 -1.00 8.67
CA LEU A 173 4.91 -0.63 9.25
C LEU A 173 4.94 0.79 9.79
N ARG A 174 4.21 1.73 9.19
CA ARG A 174 4.17 3.13 9.62
C ARG A 174 3.60 3.36 11.03
N GLY A 175 2.83 2.45 11.53
CA GLY A 175 2.30 2.51 12.89
C GLY A 175 2.84 1.39 13.79
N ALA A 176 3.88 0.67 13.34
CA ALA A 176 4.40 -0.46 14.06
C ALA A 176 5.17 -0.03 15.32
N THR A 177 4.95 -0.76 16.40
CA THR A 177 5.75 -0.67 17.63
C THR A 177 6.54 -1.95 17.79
N ILE A 178 7.85 -1.84 17.96
CA ILE A 178 8.74 -2.97 18.20
C ILE A 178 9.08 -2.98 19.69
N GLY A 179 8.71 -4.04 20.40
CA GLY A 179 9.14 -4.26 21.78
C GLY A 179 10.58 -4.75 21.84
N ALA A 180 11.45 -4.00 22.52
CA ALA A 180 12.83 -4.42 22.79
C ALA A 180 12.95 -4.94 24.22
N ILE A 181 13.01 -6.28 24.37
CA ILE A 181 13.07 -6.91 25.70
C ILE A 181 14.50 -7.01 26.18
N GLY A 182 14.79 -6.38 27.32
CA GLY A 182 16.09 -6.36 27.95
C GLY A 182 17.13 -5.51 27.20
N THR A 183 18.41 -5.74 27.46
CA THR A 183 19.52 -4.97 26.88
C THR A 183 20.43 -5.85 26.04
N ARG A 184 21.04 -5.23 25.04
CA ARG A 184 22.05 -5.86 24.19
C ARG A 184 23.30 -6.20 25.06
N PRO A 185 23.83 -7.43 24.97
CA PRO A 185 25.12 -7.75 25.60
C PRO A 185 26.26 -6.89 25.04
N PRO A 186 27.27 -6.53 25.84
CA PRO A 186 28.33 -5.59 25.41
C PRO A 186 29.10 -6.03 24.15
N ALA A 187 29.29 -7.32 23.95
CA ALA A 187 30.05 -7.86 22.80
C ALA A 187 29.25 -7.93 21.49
N PHE A 188 27.94 -7.62 21.50
CA PHE A 188 27.05 -7.78 20.32
C PHE A 188 26.82 -6.45 19.61
N ASP A 189 27.85 -5.89 18.99
CA ASP A 189 27.76 -4.65 18.23
C ASP A 189 26.93 -4.79 16.94
N THR A 190 26.84 -5.98 16.38
CA THR A 190 26.07 -6.27 15.17
C THR A 190 24.54 -6.14 15.35
N VAL A 191 24.04 -6.13 16.58
CA VAL A 191 22.61 -5.97 16.89
C VAL A 191 22.25 -4.55 17.31
N ARG A 192 23.08 -3.57 16.96
CA ARG A 192 22.77 -2.15 17.15
C ARG A 192 21.75 -1.69 16.13
N CYS A 193 20.83 -0.86 16.56
CA CYS A 193 19.90 -0.16 15.69
C CYS A 193 19.87 1.33 16.04
N SER A 194 19.45 2.16 15.09
CA SER A 194 19.17 3.59 15.32
C SER A 194 17.68 3.78 15.42
N GLU A 195 17.19 4.08 16.62
CA GLU A 195 15.76 4.38 16.85
C GLU A 195 15.29 5.55 16.00
N LYS A 196 16.14 6.57 15.76
CA LYS A 196 15.80 7.72 14.93
C LYS A 196 15.57 7.34 13.46
N ILE A 197 16.26 6.34 12.94
CA ILE A 197 16.00 5.82 11.58
C ILE A 197 14.67 5.06 11.53
N LEU A 198 14.35 4.29 12.57
CA LEU A 198 13.07 3.61 12.68
C LEU A 198 11.91 4.60 12.78
N GLU A 199 12.03 5.61 13.67
CA GLU A 199 11.05 6.68 13.83
C GLU A 199 10.83 7.47 12.53
N ALA A 200 11.88 7.73 11.76
CA ALA A 200 11.76 8.39 10.46
C ALA A 200 10.95 7.56 9.44
N SER A 201 10.83 6.25 9.67
CA SER A 201 9.99 5.33 8.89
C SER A 201 8.62 5.10 9.54
N GLY A 202 8.30 5.78 10.64
CA GLY A 202 7.04 5.64 11.38
C GLY A 202 7.00 4.43 12.33
N ILE A 203 8.15 3.80 12.61
CA ILE A 203 8.26 2.65 13.51
C ILE A 203 8.78 3.13 14.86
N SER A 204 8.06 2.86 15.94
CA SER A 204 8.47 3.17 17.31
C SER A 204 9.17 1.96 17.94
N LEU A 205 10.17 2.23 18.78
CA LEU A 205 10.79 1.22 19.64
C LEU A 205 10.36 1.46 21.09
N GLU A 206 9.79 0.41 21.71
CA GLU A 206 9.36 0.45 23.11
C GLU A 206 10.25 -0.49 23.94
N PRO A 207 11.15 0.04 24.78
CA PRO A 207 11.96 -0.80 25.65
C PRO A 207 11.11 -1.40 26.77
N VAL A 208 11.27 -2.71 26.95
CA VAL A 208 10.61 -3.48 28.03
C VAL A 208 11.68 -4.01 28.97
N ASP A 209 11.58 -3.69 30.25
CA ASP A 209 12.52 -4.17 31.23
C ASP A 209 12.36 -5.70 31.41
N LEU A 210 13.50 -6.40 31.45
CA LEU A 210 13.50 -7.85 31.58
C LEU A 210 12.85 -8.30 32.91
N SER A 211 12.90 -7.48 33.98
CA SER A 211 12.25 -7.78 35.25
C SER A 211 10.72 -7.87 35.13
N GLU A 212 10.09 -7.09 34.24
CA GLU A 212 8.65 -7.18 33.97
C GLU A 212 8.28 -8.54 33.39
N ILE A 213 9.07 -8.99 32.42
CA ILE A 213 8.88 -10.30 31.78
C ILE A 213 9.09 -11.43 32.82
N LEU A 214 10.17 -11.37 33.58
CA LEU A 214 10.45 -12.38 34.59
C LEU A 214 9.36 -12.42 35.67
N PHE A 215 8.85 -11.25 36.09
CA PHE A 215 7.74 -11.19 37.02
C PHE A 215 6.48 -11.86 36.47
N ALA A 216 6.13 -11.57 35.22
CA ALA A 216 4.98 -12.19 34.56
C ALA A 216 5.13 -13.71 34.42
N VAL A 217 6.34 -14.18 34.04
CA VAL A 217 6.66 -15.62 33.96
C VAL A 217 6.51 -16.32 35.30
N HIS A 218 7.00 -15.70 36.39
CA HIS A 218 6.87 -16.28 37.73
C HIS A 218 5.43 -16.28 38.28
N ALA A 219 4.61 -15.34 37.84
CA ALA A 219 3.18 -15.29 38.21
C ALA A 219 2.34 -16.37 37.51
N LEU A 220 2.80 -16.88 36.34
CA LEU A 220 2.09 -17.93 35.60
C LEU A 220 2.30 -19.30 36.27
N LYS A 221 1.20 -20.01 36.53
CA LYS A 221 1.24 -21.38 37.03
C LYS A 221 1.51 -22.37 35.87
N ASP A 222 2.15 -23.49 36.17
CA ASP A 222 2.42 -24.53 35.17
C ASP A 222 1.15 -25.20 34.65
N ASP A 223 0.09 -25.20 35.44
CA ASP A 223 -1.20 -25.77 35.10
C ASP A 223 -2.18 -24.78 34.44
N ASP A 224 -1.75 -23.53 34.18
CA ASP A 224 -2.54 -22.55 33.40
C ASP A 224 -2.80 -23.08 31.99
N ASP A 225 -4.03 -23.02 31.52
CA ASP A 225 -4.45 -23.57 30.22
C ASP A 225 -3.70 -22.94 29.03
N ARG A 226 -3.30 -21.65 29.15
CA ARG A 226 -2.47 -20.96 28.13
C ARG A 226 -1.07 -21.57 28.07
N VAL A 227 -0.49 -21.93 29.23
CA VAL A 227 0.82 -22.56 29.31
C VAL A 227 0.76 -23.96 28.71
N LYS A 228 -0.27 -24.77 29.06
CA LYS A 228 -0.49 -26.10 28.47
C LYS A 228 -0.62 -26.04 26.96
N ALA A 229 -1.48 -25.14 26.44
CA ALA A 229 -1.68 -24.99 25.02
C ALA A 229 -0.37 -24.59 24.28
N ARG A 230 0.48 -23.77 24.91
CA ARG A 230 1.75 -23.39 24.36
C ARG A 230 2.77 -24.54 24.41
N VAL A 231 2.80 -25.31 25.48
CA VAL A 231 3.61 -26.54 25.55
C VAL A 231 3.25 -27.51 24.45
N ASP A 232 1.96 -27.73 24.22
CA ASP A 232 1.47 -28.61 23.16
C ASP A 232 1.85 -28.07 21.76
N ALA A 233 1.75 -26.76 21.54
CA ALA A 233 2.16 -26.13 20.30
C ALA A 233 3.68 -26.26 20.05
N VAL A 234 4.53 -26.12 21.09
CA VAL A 234 5.98 -26.31 20.99
C VAL A 234 6.28 -27.77 20.62
N LYS A 235 5.65 -28.73 21.29
CA LYS A 235 5.83 -30.16 20.98
C LYS A 235 5.38 -30.53 19.57
N ALA A 236 4.30 -29.94 19.10
CA ALA A 236 3.77 -30.20 17.75
C ALA A 236 4.62 -29.55 16.64
N TYR A 237 5.35 -28.49 16.95
CA TYR A 237 6.22 -27.80 15.99
C TYR A 237 7.47 -28.63 15.62
N PHE A 238 8.02 -29.40 16.55
CA PHE A 238 9.22 -30.20 16.33
C PHE A 238 8.84 -31.66 16.02
N ALA A 239 9.47 -32.26 15.01
CA ALA A 239 9.30 -33.69 14.70
C ALA A 239 9.75 -34.59 15.86
N VAL A 240 10.78 -34.16 16.61
CA VAL A 240 11.27 -34.76 17.84
C VAL A 240 11.58 -33.66 18.84
N CYS A 241 11.07 -33.77 20.06
CA CYS A 241 11.33 -32.84 21.15
C CYS A 241 11.82 -33.62 22.38
N ASP A 242 13.14 -33.78 22.52
CA ASP A 242 13.79 -34.48 23.62
C ASP A 242 14.11 -33.60 24.84
N ALA A 243 13.68 -32.34 24.80
CA ALA A 243 13.87 -31.39 25.88
C ALA A 243 13.05 -31.81 27.12
N PRO A 244 13.59 -31.68 28.36
CA PRO A 244 12.83 -31.92 29.57
C PRO A 244 11.58 -31.06 29.63
N ILE A 245 10.45 -31.64 30.08
CA ILE A 245 9.15 -30.95 30.13
C ILE A 245 9.21 -29.65 30.93
N GLU A 246 10.02 -29.60 31.99
CA GLU A 246 10.23 -28.41 32.81
C GLU A 246 10.87 -27.26 32.01
N ALA A 247 11.82 -27.57 31.10
CA ALA A 247 12.45 -26.60 30.23
C ALA A 247 11.45 -26.08 29.16
N VAL A 248 10.68 -27.00 28.58
CA VAL A 248 9.60 -26.63 27.62
C VAL A 248 8.54 -25.75 28.29
N THR A 249 8.14 -26.09 29.51
CA THR A 249 7.17 -25.30 30.29
C THR A 249 7.71 -23.91 30.62
N LYS A 250 9.00 -23.77 30.98
CA LYS A 250 9.62 -22.46 31.20
C LYS A 250 9.58 -21.59 29.95
N ILE A 251 9.91 -22.15 28.78
CA ILE A 251 9.84 -21.41 27.51
C ILE A 251 8.39 -21.10 27.13
N ALA A 252 7.46 -21.97 27.42
CA ALA A 252 6.05 -21.77 27.13
C ALA A 252 5.42 -20.62 27.94
N LYS A 253 6.03 -20.23 29.09
CA LYS A 253 5.60 -19.08 29.90
C LYS A 253 6.14 -17.74 29.39
N LEU A 254 7.18 -17.74 28.55
CA LEU A 254 7.71 -16.57 27.86
C LEU A 254 6.86 -16.21 26.63
#